data_6a373bcc6c4fb3d02b822c7e4ca83148
#
_entry.id   6a373bcc6c4fb3d02b822c7e4ca83148
#
_cell.length_a   1.000
_cell.length_b   1.000
_cell.length_c   1.000
_cell.angle_alpha   90.00
_cell.angle_beta   90.00
_cell.angle_gamma   90.00
#
_symmetry.space_group_name_H-M   'P 1'
#
loop_
_entity.id
_entity.type
_entity.pdbx_description
1 polymer ?
#
loop_
_entity_poly.entity_id
_entity_poly.type
_entity_poly.pdbx_seq_one_letter_code
_entity_poly.pdbx_strand_id
1 'polypeptide(L)'
;MTGSPAFFKAGHHQLVLGQKTYIAGILNVTPDSFSDGGQFVSLDDALRQAERLIAEGADLLDIGGESTRPGSQKVSVAEEINRIRPVIAQLVSRFSVPISVDTFKADVAEAALSAGATIVNDVTALMGDHRMAEVVARMKAGVILMHNAVLYRRGHPSATIFTNLPTLPESIAEPLRQLDLLAATRAFLALGCQRALEAGVAVEQIILDPGVGFGLLTDESIALMAELEQIQCLPGVRLPLLVGPSRKRFIGELLDRPLDDRAIGTAAAVAASIARGADFVRVHDVDPVAQTTRLCDAILRRCPEARP
;
A
#
# COMPACT_ATOMS: atom_id res chain seq x y z
N MET A 1 -4.04 29.42 -2.50
CA MET A 1 -3.12 28.54 -1.75
C MET A 1 -3.78 27.19 -1.63
N THR A 2 -3.51 26.30 -2.55
CA THR A 2 -3.88 24.89 -2.44
C THR A 2 -2.76 24.22 -1.64
N GLY A 3 -2.86 24.31 -0.30
CA GLY A 3 -1.90 23.67 0.58
C GLY A 3 -2.04 22.14 0.49
N SER A 4 -0.94 21.41 0.79
CA SER A 4 -0.99 19.98 1.05
C SER A 4 -2.05 19.70 2.12
N PRO A 5 -2.79 18.57 2.04
CA PRO A 5 -3.75 18.25 3.07
C PRO A 5 -3.05 18.12 4.43
N ALA A 6 -3.64 18.71 5.45
CA ALA A 6 -3.14 18.62 6.82
C ALA A 6 -3.42 17.25 7.46
N PHE A 7 -4.29 16.46 6.85
CA PHE A 7 -4.71 15.15 7.31
C PHE A 7 -5.10 14.25 6.12
N PHE A 8 -5.03 12.95 6.34
CA PHE A 8 -5.64 11.94 5.47
C PHE A 8 -6.97 11.49 6.08
N LYS A 9 -8.01 11.45 5.25
CA LYS A 9 -9.38 11.08 5.66
C LYS A 9 -9.76 9.72 5.11
N ALA A 10 -10.20 8.81 6.00
CA ALA A 10 -10.64 7.46 5.65
C ALA A 10 -11.94 7.14 6.40
N GLY A 11 -13.09 7.29 5.74
CA GLY A 11 -14.38 7.16 6.39
C GLY A 11 -14.54 8.15 7.55
N HIS A 12 -14.66 7.64 8.77
CA HIS A 12 -14.74 8.43 10.00
C HIS A 12 -13.36 8.71 10.64
N HIS A 13 -12.30 8.11 10.15
CA HIS A 13 -10.94 8.34 10.64
C HIS A 13 -10.30 9.56 9.99
N GLN A 14 -9.46 10.24 10.77
CA GLN A 14 -8.67 11.38 10.33
C GLN A 14 -7.25 11.25 10.89
N LEU A 15 -6.28 11.05 10.00
CA LEU A 15 -4.88 10.88 10.34
C LEU A 15 -4.13 12.18 10.04
N VAL A 16 -3.63 12.86 11.08
CA VAL A 16 -2.95 14.16 10.95
C VAL A 16 -1.54 13.95 10.37
N LEU A 17 -1.26 14.59 9.24
CA LEU A 17 0.02 14.44 8.54
C LEU A 17 1.12 15.34 9.11
N GLY A 18 2.37 14.91 8.94
CA GLY A 18 3.54 15.69 9.32
C GLY A 18 3.97 15.59 10.80
N GLN A 19 3.15 15.01 11.66
CA GLN A 19 3.49 14.83 13.08
C GLN A 19 4.25 13.53 13.35
N LYS A 20 3.84 12.44 12.71
CA LYS A 20 4.49 11.15 12.79
C LYS A 20 4.41 10.40 11.46
N THR A 21 5.18 9.33 11.34
CA THR A 21 5.05 8.34 10.29
C THR A 21 4.07 7.26 10.71
N TYR A 22 3.04 7.01 9.90
CA TYR A 22 2.03 5.98 10.16
C TYR A 22 2.49 4.61 9.66
N ILE A 23 2.21 3.56 10.42
CA ILE A 23 2.57 2.17 10.11
C ILE A 23 1.35 1.39 9.67
N ALA A 24 1.35 0.95 8.40
CA ALA A 24 0.38 0.00 7.86
C ALA A 24 0.90 -1.42 8.05
N GLY A 25 0.31 -2.15 8.99
CA GLY A 25 0.63 -3.56 9.24
C GLY A 25 -0.05 -4.48 8.23
N ILE A 26 0.73 -5.31 7.55
CA ILE A 26 0.23 -6.24 6.52
C ILE A 26 -0.39 -7.48 7.17
N LEU A 27 -1.67 -7.72 6.87
CA LEU A 27 -2.40 -8.91 7.28
C LEU A 27 -2.87 -9.70 6.05
N ASN A 28 -2.10 -10.70 5.64
CA ASN A 28 -2.48 -11.57 4.54
C ASN A 28 -3.42 -12.69 5.02
N VAL A 29 -4.63 -12.75 4.45
CA VAL A 29 -5.62 -13.79 4.73
C VAL A 29 -5.63 -14.80 3.58
N THR A 30 -4.45 -15.39 3.31
CA THR A 30 -4.25 -16.38 2.25
C THR A 30 -3.83 -17.72 2.85
N PRO A 31 -4.19 -18.87 2.25
CA PRO A 31 -3.86 -20.20 2.78
C PRO A 31 -2.38 -20.39 3.07
N ASP A 32 -1.50 -19.77 2.28
CA ASP A 32 -0.05 -19.89 2.42
C ASP A 32 0.56 -19.05 3.55
N SER A 33 -0.23 -18.14 4.15
CA SER A 33 0.28 -17.17 5.13
C SER A 33 0.43 -17.75 6.54
N PHE A 34 -0.18 -18.92 6.82
CA PHE A 34 -0.21 -19.56 8.14
C PHE A 34 -0.01 -21.08 8.00
N SER A 35 1.03 -21.49 7.26
CA SER A 35 1.28 -22.87 6.92
C SER A 35 1.90 -23.66 8.09
N ASP A 36 1.05 -24.29 8.90
CA ASP A 36 1.32 -25.58 9.50
C ASP A 36 0.34 -26.64 8.95
N GLY A 37 0.15 -26.67 7.61
CA GLY A 37 -0.55 -27.76 6.91
C GLY A 37 -2.08 -27.64 6.78
N GLY A 38 -2.68 -26.47 7.01
CA GLY A 38 -4.14 -26.27 6.90
C GLY A 38 -4.56 -25.50 5.63
N GLN A 39 -5.61 -25.96 4.96
CA GLN A 39 -6.15 -25.34 3.72
C GLN A 39 -6.91 -24.03 3.98
N PHE A 40 -7.08 -23.59 5.23
CA PHE A 40 -7.80 -22.36 5.61
C PHE A 40 -7.03 -21.64 6.72
N VAL A 41 -6.82 -20.34 6.53
CA VAL A 41 -6.49 -19.43 7.64
C VAL A 41 -7.69 -19.46 8.58
N SER A 42 -7.50 -19.89 9.82
CA SER A 42 -8.58 -19.76 10.77
C SER A 42 -8.83 -18.27 11.04
N LEU A 43 -10.09 -17.88 11.18
CA LEU A 43 -10.46 -16.52 11.57
C LEU A 43 -9.70 -16.10 12.85
N ASP A 44 -9.52 -17.02 13.78
CA ASP A 44 -8.82 -16.80 15.04
C ASP A 44 -7.32 -16.52 14.84
N ASP A 45 -6.66 -17.15 13.86
CA ASP A 45 -5.25 -16.87 13.53
C ASP A 45 -5.09 -15.47 12.96
N ALA A 46 -5.97 -15.07 12.04
CA ALA A 46 -5.98 -13.73 11.48
C ALA A 46 -6.21 -12.66 12.57
N LEU A 47 -7.13 -12.92 13.49
CA LEU A 47 -7.42 -12.01 14.61
C LEU A 47 -6.24 -11.91 15.58
N ARG A 48 -5.59 -13.02 15.95
CA ARG A 48 -4.38 -13.01 16.79
C ARG A 48 -3.24 -12.25 16.12
N GLN A 49 -3.05 -12.45 14.81
CA GLN A 49 -2.04 -11.71 14.07
C GLN A 49 -2.33 -10.21 14.02
N ALA A 50 -3.57 -9.82 13.79
CA ALA A 50 -3.99 -8.41 13.80
C ALA A 50 -3.76 -7.77 15.18
N GLU A 51 -4.15 -8.46 16.25
CA GLU A 51 -3.95 -8.02 17.63
C GLU A 51 -2.47 -7.80 17.94
N ARG A 52 -1.61 -8.72 17.48
CA ARG A 52 -0.16 -8.60 17.59
C ARG A 52 0.36 -7.38 16.84
N LEU A 53 -0.01 -7.18 15.57
CA LEU A 53 0.43 -6.03 14.78
C LEU A 53 0.04 -4.70 15.42
N ILE A 54 -1.18 -4.60 15.97
CA ILE A 54 -1.65 -3.41 16.69
C ILE A 54 -0.84 -3.20 17.98
N ALA A 55 -0.61 -4.24 18.77
CA ALA A 55 0.17 -4.17 20.00
C ALA A 55 1.64 -3.78 19.73
N GLU A 56 2.20 -4.19 18.60
CA GLU A 56 3.54 -3.81 18.12
C GLU A 56 3.60 -2.36 17.61
N GLY A 57 2.47 -1.69 17.40
CA GLY A 57 2.41 -0.27 17.02
C GLY A 57 1.91 0.02 15.61
N ALA A 58 1.18 -0.90 14.96
CA ALA A 58 0.50 -0.60 13.70
C ALA A 58 -0.60 0.45 13.92
N ASP A 59 -0.60 1.49 13.10
CA ASP A 59 -1.61 2.56 13.10
C ASP A 59 -2.85 2.21 12.28
N LEU A 60 -2.67 1.34 11.29
CA LEU A 60 -3.73 0.78 10.46
C LEU A 60 -3.35 -0.64 10.05
N LEU A 61 -4.34 -1.45 9.69
CA LEU A 61 -4.13 -2.79 9.14
C LEU A 61 -4.48 -2.79 7.66
N ASP A 62 -3.63 -3.43 6.83
CA ASP A 62 -3.87 -3.60 5.41
C ASP A 62 -4.11 -5.08 5.09
N ILE A 63 -5.36 -5.41 4.73
CA ILE A 63 -5.86 -6.79 4.64
C ILE A 63 -5.93 -7.22 3.18
N GLY A 64 -5.19 -8.28 2.83
CA GLY A 64 -5.20 -8.88 1.51
C GLY A 64 -5.76 -10.30 1.51
N GLY A 65 -6.76 -10.58 0.65
CA GLY A 65 -7.34 -11.91 0.42
C GLY A 65 -6.74 -12.63 -0.77
N GLU A 66 -6.07 -11.91 -1.67
CA GLU A 66 -5.30 -12.43 -2.80
C GLU A 66 -3.85 -11.96 -2.69
N SER A 67 -2.92 -12.87 -2.96
CA SER A 67 -1.50 -12.49 -2.99
C SER A 67 -1.14 -11.84 -4.32
N THR A 68 -0.53 -10.65 -4.27
CA THR A 68 0.05 -9.98 -5.44
C THR A 68 1.54 -10.29 -5.61
N ARG A 69 2.07 -11.32 -4.90
CA ARG A 69 3.46 -11.74 -5.02
C ARG A 69 3.71 -12.47 -6.35
N PRO A 70 4.94 -12.47 -6.86
CA PRO A 70 5.32 -13.27 -8.02
C PRO A 70 4.90 -14.74 -7.87
N GLY A 71 4.27 -15.31 -8.92
CA GLY A 71 3.87 -16.72 -8.94
C GLY A 71 2.60 -17.06 -8.15
N SER A 72 1.92 -16.08 -7.55
CA SER A 72 0.65 -16.32 -6.86
C SER A 72 -0.45 -16.73 -7.84
N GLN A 73 -1.40 -17.55 -7.36
CA GLN A 73 -2.57 -17.95 -8.14
C GLN A 73 -3.67 -16.91 -8.05
N LYS A 74 -4.40 -16.74 -9.14
CA LYS A 74 -5.58 -15.86 -9.19
C LYS A 74 -6.71 -16.41 -8.32
N VAL A 75 -7.29 -15.55 -7.51
CA VAL A 75 -8.43 -15.86 -6.64
C VAL A 75 -9.71 -15.26 -7.24
N SER A 76 -10.81 -16.01 -7.20
CA SER A 76 -12.11 -15.50 -7.64
C SER A 76 -12.61 -14.40 -6.68
N VAL A 77 -13.45 -13.48 -7.19
CA VAL A 77 -14.07 -12.43 -6.38
C VAL A 77 -14.79 -13.02 -5.16
N ALA A 78 -15.60 -14.06 -5.37
CA ALA A 78 -16.36 -14.70 -4.30
C ALA A 78 -15.45 -15.30 -3.21
N GLU A 79 -14.38 -15.95 -3.62
CA GLU A 79 -13.40 -16.52 -2.70
C GLU A 79 -12.66 -15.45 -1.91
N GLU A 80 -12.23 -14.37 -2.58
CA GLU A 80 -11.54 -13.26 -1.91
C GLU A 80 -12.45 -12.58 -0.89
N ILE A 81 -13.71 -12.32 -1.23
CA ILE A 81 -14.72 -11.80 -0.30
C ILE A 81 -14.92 -12.73 0.90
N ASN A 82 -15.02 -14.04 0.66
CA ASN A 82 -15.21 -15.02 1.72
C ASN A 82 -14.03 -15.06 2.71
N ARG A 83 -12.82 -14.80 2.25
CA ARG A 83 -11.63 -14.71 3.10
C ARG A 83 -11.61 -13.46 3.96
N ILE A 84 -11.81 -12.28 3.36
CA ILE A 84 -11.56 -11.00 4.04
C ILE A 84 -12.75 -10.49 4.85
N ARG A 85 -13.99 -10.66 4.37
CA ARG A 85 -15.18 -10.07 4.99
C ARG A 85 -15.38 -10.46 6.44
N PRO A 86 -15.30 -11.74 6.85
CA PRO A 86 -15.47 -12.13 8.26
C PRO A 86 -14.35 -11.56 9.14
N VAL A 87 -13.12 -11.50 8.64
CA VAL A 87 -11.97 -10.92 9.35
C VAL A 87 -12.20 -9.43 9.58
N ILE A 88 -12.53 -8.67 8.55
CA ILE A 88 -12.79 -7.22 8.64
C ILE A 88 -13.91 -6.94 9.65
N ALA A 89 -15.06 -7.63 9.56
CA ALA A 89 -16.18 -7.42 10.45
C ALA A 89 -15.81 -7.65 11.93
N GLN A 90 -15.00 -8.65 12.22
CA GLN A 90 -14.52 -8.92 13.58
C GLN A 90 -13.50 -7.88 14.06
N LEU A 91 -12.59 -7.45 13.19
CA LEU A 91 -11.58 -6.44 13.55
C LEU A 91 -12.21 -5.09 13.86
N VAL A 92 -13.15 -4.63 13.03
CA VAL A 92 -13.88 -3.37 13.24
C VAL A 92 -14.66 -3.36 14.56
N SER A 93 -15.18 -4.53 15.00
CA SER A 93 -15.89 -4.64 16.28
C SER A 93 -14.97 -4.61 17.52
N ARG A 94 -13.68 -4.91 17.33
CA ARG A 94 -12.71 -5.06 18.45
C ARG A 94 -11.72 -3.90 18.55
N PHE A 95 -11.37 -3.28 17.43
CA PHE A 95 -10.31 -2.28 17.37
C PHE A 95 -10.79 -1.00 16.68
N SER A 96 -10.25 0.12 17.09
CA SER A 96 -10.56 1.45 16.54
C SER A 96 -9.58 1.89 15.43
N VAL A 97 -8.63 1.04 15.02
CA VAL A 97 -7.67 1.37 13.96
C VAL A 97 -8.33 1.31 12.59
N PRO A 98 -7.97 2.19 11.64
CA PRO A 98 -8.44 2.10 10.26
C PRO A 98 -8.09 0.75 9.63
N ILE A 99 -9.03 0.20 8.86
CA ILE A 99 -8.81 -1.02 8.08
C ILE A 99 -8.73 -0.67 6.60
N SER A 100 -7.64 -1.05 5.97
CA SER A 100 -7.42 -1.02 4.52
C SER A 100 -7.67 -2.39 3.92
N VAL A 101 -8.24 -2.45 2.72
CA VAL A 101 -8.34 -3.66 1.91
C VAL A 101 -7.40 -3.56 0.71
N ASP A 102 -6.46 -4.52 0.58
CA ASP A 102 -5.55 -4.65 -0.55
C ASP A 102 -6.24 -5.45 -1.67
N THR A 103 -6.84 -4.74 -2.62
CA THR A 103 -7.54 -5.32 -3.77
C THR A 103 -7.65 -4.33 -4.93
N PHE A 104 -7.61 -4.85 -6.16
CA PHE A 104 -7.91 -4.10 -7.39
C PHE A 104 -9.28 -4.46 -8.01
N LYS A 105 -10.12 -5.22 -7.28
CA LYS A 105 -11.45 -5.67 -7.72
C LYS A 105 -12.54 -4.86 -7.00
N ALA A 106 -13.36 -4.15 -7.74
CA ALA A 106 -14.38 -3.26 -7.19
C ALA A 106 -15.41 -3.99 -6.30
N ASP A 107 -15.84 -5.19 -6.68
CA ASP A 107 -16.79 -5.99 -5.87
C ASP A 107 -16.19 -6.41 -4.51
N VAL A 108 -14.89 -6.72 -4.49
CA VAL A 108 -14.17 -7.06 -3.25
C VAL A 108 -14.04 -5.82 -2.36
N ALA A 109 -13.66 -4.68 -2.95
CA ALA A 109 -13.57 -3.40 -2.24
C ALA A 109 -14.93 -3.00 -1.64
N GLU A 110 -16.03 -3.10 -2.41
CA GLU A 110 -17.38 -2.79 -1.92
C GLU A 110 -17.80 -3.70 -0.75
N ALA A 111 -17.52 -5.00 -0.85
CA ALA A 111 -17.81 -5.95 0.23
C ALA A 111 -17.00 -5.66 1.50
N ALA A 112 -15.70 -5.31 1.35
CA ALA A 112 -14.82 -4.94 2.46
C ALA A 112 -15.25 -3.64 3.14
N LEU A 113 -15.56 -2.60 2.35
CA LEU A 113 -16.05 -1.31 2.86
C LEU A 113 -17.40 -1.46 3.55
N SER A 114 -18.30 -2.30 3.02
CA SER A 114 -19.59 -2.63 3.65
C SER A 114 -19.41 -3.41 4.96
N ALA A 115 -18.32 -4.14 5.13
CA ALA A 115 -17.96 -4.83 6.37
C ALA A 115 -17.27 -3.91 7.41
N GLY A 116 -16.96 -2.66 7.03
CA GLY A 116 -16.39 -1.64 7.90
C GLY A 116 -14.95 -1.24 7.60
N ALA A 117 -14.32 -1.76 6.56
CA ALA A 117 -13.06 -1.19 6.06
C ALA A 117 -13.29 0.28 5.67
N THR A 118 -12.24 1.09 5.76
CA THR A 118 -12.33 2.54 5.50
C THR A 118 -11.34 3.02 4.45
N ILE A 119 -10.44 2.15 3.98
CA ILE A 119 -9.42 2.44 2.98
C ILE A 119 -9.42 1.33 1.93
N VAL A 120 -9.22 1.69 0.66
CA VAL A 120 -8.89 0.76 -0.42
C VAL A 120 -7.43 0.98 -0.81
N ASN A 121 -6.62 -0.07 -0.76
CA ASN A 121 -5.27 -0.09 -1.29
C ASN A 121 -5.30 -0.75 -2.67
N ASP A 122 -5.28 0.06 -3.73
CA ASP A 122 -5.38 -0.43 -5.10
C ASP A 122 -4.04 -0.38 -5.82
N VAL A 123 -3.45 -1.56 -5.97
CA VAL A 123 -2.16 -1.76 -6.67
C VAL A 123 -2.22 -1.44 -8.18
N THR A 124 -3.37 -0.99 -8.69
CA THR A 124 -3.56 -0.57 -10.08
C THR A 124 -3.90 0.91 -10.24
N ALA A 125 -3.95 1.67 -9.13
CA ALA A 125 -4.34 3.08 -9.09
C ALA A 125 -5.66 3.35 -9.85
N LEU A 126 -6.70 2.57 -9.55
CA LEU A 126 -8.06 2.65 -10.12
C LEU A 126 -8.12 2.35 -11.63
N MET A 127 -7.08 1.74 -12.20
CA MET A 127 -7.04 1.40 -13.63
C MET A 127 -7.35 -0.08 -13.90
N GLY A 128 -7.40 -0.93 -12.87
CA GLY A 128 -7.66 -2.35 -13.01
C GLY A 128 -9.14 -2.71 -13.16
N ASP A 129 -10.02 -2.04 -12.41
CA ASP A 129 -11.48 -2.19 -12.51
C ASP A 129 -12.12 -0.81 -12.67
N HIS A 130 -12.89 -0.62 -13.75
CA HIS A 130 -13.52 0.66 -14.09
C HIS A 130 -14.53 1.17 -13.06
N ARG A 131 -15.08 0.29 -12.20
CA ARG A 131 -16.02 0.64 -11.13
C ARG A 131 -15.33 1.06 -9.83
N MET A 132 -14.02 0.79 -9.68
CA MET A 132 -13.32 1.01 -8.41
C MET A 132 -13.40 2.46 -7.94
N ALA A 133 -13.18 3.43 -8.83
CA ALA A 133 -13.24 4.85 -8.48
C ALA A 133 -14.63 5.26 -7.96
N GLU A 134 -15.70 4.77 -8.60
CA GLU A 134 -17.08 5.01 -8.17
C GLU A 134 -17.37 4.39 -6.79
N VAL A 135 -16.91 3.16 -6.55
CA VAL A 135 -17.05 2.47 -5.23
C VAL A 135 -16.37 3.29 -4.14
N VAL A 136 -15.11 3.69 -4.34
CA VAL A 136 -14.35 4.51 -3.37
C VAL A 136 -15.08 5.82 -3.06
N ALA A 137 -15.52 6.54 -4.09
CA ALA A 137 -16.23 7.83 -3.93
C ALA A 137 -17.56 7.67 -3.20
N ARG A 138 -18.41 6.74 -3.64
CA ARG A 138 -19.74 6.47 -3.06
C ARG A 138 -19.66 6.05 -1.60
N MET A 139 -18.67 5.23 -1.25
CA MET A 139 -18.44 4.74 0.11
C MET A 139 -17.65 5.74 0.98
N LYS A 140 -17.20 6.87 0.42
CA LYS A 140 -16.37 7.90 1.08
C LYS A 140 -15.11 7.32 1.71
N ALA A 141 -14.53 6.31 1.08
CA ALA A 141 -13.33 5.65 1.54
C ALA A 141 -12.08 6.47 1.24
N GLY A 142 -11.02 6.28 2.04
CA GLY A 142 -9.68 6.65 1.64
C GLY A 142 -9.16 5.70 0.55
N VAL A 143 -8.22 6.15 -0.27
CA VAL A 143 -7.62 5.33 -1.32
C VAL A 143 -6.11 5.48 -1.35
N ILE A 144 -5.41 4.37 -1.47
CA ILE A 144 -3.98 4.31 -1.77
C ILE A 144 -3.85 3.96 -3.25
N LEU A 145 -3.27 4.89 -4.01
CA LEU A 145 -3.01 4.76 -5.44
C LEU A 145 -1.58 4.31 -5.64
N MET A 146 -1.37 3.05 -6.04
CA MET A 146 -0.02 2.54 -6.22
C MET A 146 0.40 2.54 -7.70
N HIS A 147 1.57 3.09 -7.99
CA HIS A 147 2.23 2.91 -9.27
C HIS A 147 2.63 1.43 -9.46
N ASN A 148 2.35 0.89 -10.63
CA ASN A 148 2.63 -0.50 -10.94
C ASN A 148 3.16 -0.66 -12.37
N ALA A 149 4.48 -0.78 -12.50
CA ALA A 149 5.14 -0.90 -13.78
C ALA A 149 4.80 -2.22 -14.52
N VAL A 150 4.32 -3.24 -13.81
CA VAL A 150 3.86 -4.51 -14.42
C VAL A 150 2.76 -4.26 -15.45
N LEU A 151 1.87 -3.29 -15.18
CA LEU A 151 0.67 -3.05 -15.99
C LEU A 151 0.97 -2.51 -17.40
N TYR A 152 2.14 -1.87 -17.60
CA TYR A 152 2.53 -1.27 -18.89
C TYR A 152 3.87 -1.76 -19.44
N ARG A 153 4.72 -2.46 -18.64
CA ARG A 153 6.05 -2.96 -19.05
C ARG A 153 6.01 -4.45 -19.39
N ARG A 154 5.05 -4.89 -20.20
CA ARG A 154 4.95 -6.28 -20.64
C ARG A 154 6.24 -6.75 -21.31
N GLY A 155 6.68 -7.99 -20.96
CA GLY A 155 7.94 -8.55 -21.49
C GLY A 155 9.19 -8.08 -20.75
N HIS A 156 9.09 -7.09 -19.84
CA HIS A 156 10.21 -6.73 -18.98
C HIS A 156 10.47 -7.85 -17.95
N PRO A 157 11.74 -8.26 -17.71
CA PRO A 157 12.06 -9.39 -16.83
C PRO A 157 11.42 -9.32 -15.45
N SER A 158 11.31 -8.11 -14.89
CA SER A 158 10.69 -7.89 -13.58
C SER A 158 9.16 -7.92 -13.60
N ALA A 159 8.53 -7.86 -14.77
CA ALA A 159 7.07 -7.86 -14.93
C ALA A 159 6.52 -9.26 -15.24
N THR A 160 7.28 -10.09 -15.95
CA THR A 160 6.82 -11.43 -16.40
C THR A 160 6.50 -12.40 -15.27
N ILE A 161 7.00 -12.14 -14.07
CA ILE A 161 6.75 -12.97 -12.88
C ILE A 161 5.39 -12.68 -12.22
N PHE A 162 4.69 -11.61 -12.64
CA PHE A 162 3.37 -11.25 -12.14
C PHE A 162 2.29 -11.67 -13.15
N THR A 163 1.54 -12.71 -12.84
CA THR A 163 0.58 -13.33 -13.78
C THR A 163 -0.88 -12.93 -13.54
N ASN A 164 -1.19 -12.39 -12.37
CA ASN A 164 -2.57 -12.16 -11.91
C ASN A 164 -3.06 -10.72 -12.10
N LEU A 165 -2.18 -9.79 -12.47
CA LEU A 165 -2.52 -8.39 -12.62
C LEU A 165 -3.16 -8.10 -13.98
N PRO A 166 -4.08 -7.13 -14.06
CA PRO A 166 -4.66 -6.67 -15.32
C PRO A 166 -3.59 -6.00 -16.19
N THR A 167 -3.96 -5.69 -17.41
CA THR A 167 -3.09 -4.96 -18.33
C THR A 167 -3.76 -3.68 -18.77
N LEU A 168 -2.98 -2.61 -18.91
CA LEU A 168 -3.48 -1.36 -19.44
C LEU A 168 -3.69 -1.45 -20.97
N PRO A 169 -4.69 -0.72 -21.50
CA PRO A 169 -4.80 -0.48 -22.93
C PRO A 169 -3.51 0.17 -23.47
N GLU A 170 -3.14 -0.16 -24.71
CA GLU A 170 -1.93 0.37 -25.35
C GLU A 170 -1.93 1.91 -25.44
N SER A 171 -3.11 2.53 -25.58
CA SER A 171 -3.24 3.99 -25.58
C SER A 171 -2.75 4.65 -24.27
N ILE A 172 -2.72 3.91 -23.17
CA ILE A 172 -2.18 4.35 -21.87
C ILE A 172 -0.77 3.81 -21.65
N ALA A 173 -0.54 2.53 -21.99
CA ALA A 173 0.72 1.85 -21.72
C ALA A 173 1.89 2.39 -22.56
N GLU A 174 1.66 2.66 -23.85
CA GLU A 174 2.72 3.11 -24.77
C GLU A 174 3.32 4.47 -24.36
N PRO A 175 2.55 5.52 -24.06
CA PRO A 175 3.11 6.77 -23.55
C PRO A 175 3.96 6.60 -22.30
N LEU A 176 3.55 5.72 -21.37
CA LEU A 176 4.29 5.46 -20.13
C LEU A 176 5.64 4.78 -20.37
N ARG A 177 5.71 3.87 -21.38
CA ARG A 177 6.95 3.17 -21.73
C ARG A 177 8.03 4.09 -22.34
N GLN A 178 7.62 5.24 -22.90
CA GLN A 178 8.55 6.21 -23.50
C GLN A 178 9.19 7.15 -22.47
N LEU A 179 8.71 7.14 -21.23
CA LEU A 179 9.22 7.99 -20.15
C LEU A 179 10.33 7.27 -19.35
N ASP A 180 11.19 8.05 -18.72
CA ASP A 180 12.04 7.53 -17.65
C ASP A 180 11.19 7.07 -16.45
N LEU A 181 11.79 6.31 -15.54
CA LEU A 181 11.06 5.68 -14.44
C LEU A 181 10.32 6.68 -13.55
N LEU A 182 10.95 7.79 -13.16
CA LEU A 182 10.34 8.78 -12.30
C LEU A 182 9.19 9.50 -13.00
N ALA A 183 9.40 9.91 -14.24
CA ALA A 183 8.36 10.55 -15.06
C ALA A 183 7.19 9.59 -15.31
N ALA A 184 7.46 8.30 -15.61
CA ALA A 184 6.43 7.27 -15.77
C ALA A 184 5.64 7.05 -14.47
N THR A 185 6.32 6.98 -13.32
CA THR A 185 5.67 6.85 -12.00
C THR A 185 4.74 8.03 -11.74
N ARG A 186 5.20 9.25 -11.97
CA ARG A 186 4.39 10.48 -11.79
C ARG A 186 3.20 10.52 -12.74
N ALA A 187 3.41 10.20 -14.02
CA ALA A 187 2.33 10.19 -15.04
C ALA A 187 1.28 9.11 -14.70
N PHE A 188 1.70 7.92 -14.29
CA PHE A 188 0.82 6.85 -13.87
C PHE A 188 -0.04 7.24 -12.67
N LEU A 189 0.58 7.79 -11.62
CA LEU A 189 -0.13 8.25 -10.43
C LEU A 189 -1.06 9.44 -10.74
N ALA A 190 -0.67 10.32 -11.66
CA ALA A 190 -1.53 11.42 -12.12
C ALA A 190 -2.81 10.91 -12.78
N LEU A 191 -2.74 9.84 -13.58
CA LEU A 191 -3.93 9.19 -14.16
C LEU A 191 -4.84 8.61 -13.07
N GLY A 192 -4.27 7.97 -12.04
CA GLY A 192 -5.05 7.47 -10.89
C GLY A 192 -5.71 8.61 -10.11
N CYS A 193 -4.97 9.68 -9.82
CA CYS A 193 -5.51 10.88 -9.17
C CYS A 193 -6.65 11.51 -9.98
N GLN A 194 -6.47 11.66 -11.29
CA GLN A 194 -7.50 12.20 -12.17
C GLN A 194 -8.79 11.36 -12.07
N ARG A 195 -8.70 10.04 -12.18
CA ARG A 195 -9.85 9.13 -12.03
C ARG A 195 -10.54 9.26 -10.68
N ALA A 196 -9.76 9.33 -9.60
CA ALA A 196 -10.29 9.51 -8.25
C ALA A 196 -11.08 10.81 -8.12
N LEU A 197 -10.49 11.94 -8.56
CA LEU A 197 -11.12 13.27 -8.50
C LEU A 197 -12.35 13.37 -9.40
N GLU A 198 -12.31 12.84 -10.61
CA GLU A 198 -13.47 12.79 -11.54
C GLU A 198 -14.63 11.98 -10.96
N ALA A 199 -14.35 10.93 -10.19
CA ALA A 199 -15.38 10.15 -9.49
C ALA A 199 -15.92 10.84 -8.23
N GLY A 200 -15.30 11.94 -7.77
CA GLY A 200 -15.71 12.71 -6.59
C GLY A 200 -14.98 12.34 -5.29
N VAL A 201 -13.86 11.60 -5.37
CA VAL A 201 -12.98 11.37 -4.23
C VAL A 201 -12.29 12.70 -3.86
N ALA A 202 -12.31 13.08 -2.60
CA ALA A 202 -11.66 14.31 -2.15
C ALA A 202 -10.13 14.14 -2.07
N VAL A 203 -9.39 15.23 -2.22
CA VAL A 203 -7.91 15.23 -2.19
C VAL A 203 -7.37 14.64 -0.88
N GLU A 204 -8.04 14.94 0.23
CA GLU A 204 -7.70 14.44 1.57
C GLU A 204 -7.92 12.93 1.74
N GLN A 205 -8.55 12.27 0.77
CA GLN A 205 -8.79 10.83 0.78
C GLN A 205 -7.76 10.04 -0.06
N ILE A 206 -6.74 10.71 -0.62
CA ILE A 206 -5.77 10.10 -1.53
C ILE A 206 -4.40 9.99 -0.87
N ILE A 207 -3.82 8.80 -0.90
CA ILE A 207 -2.40 8.51 -0.62
C ILE A 207 -1.77 7.99 -1.91
N LEU A 208 -0.51 8.36 -2.17
CA LEU A 208 0.28 7.83 -3.27
C LEU A 208 1.22 6.72 -2.77
N ASP A 209 1.44 5.68 -3.58
CA ASP A 209 2.49 4.68 -3.38
C ASP A 209 3.33 4.56 -4.66
N PRO A 210 4.65 4.76 -4.61
CA PRO A 210 5.55 4.62 -5.76
C PRO A 210 5.64 3.19 -6.31
N GLY A 211 5.12 2.18 -5.60
CA GLY A 211 5.11 0.79 -6.06
C GLY A 211 6.50 0.16 -6.15
N VAL A 212 7.41 0.49 -5.21
CA VAL A 212 8.77 -0.07 -5.17
C VAL A 212 8.72 -1.59 -5.28
N GLY A 213 9.44 -2.17 -6.26
CA GLY A 213 9.53 -3.62 -6.50
C GLY A 213 8.39 -4.21 -7.34
N PHE A 214 7.38 -3.44 -7.77
CA PHE A 214 6.34 -3.90 -8.69
C PHE A 214 6.73 -3.64 -10.15
N GLY A 215 7.24 -4.69 -10.82
CA GLY A 215 7.75 -4.59 -12.18
C GLY A 215 9.04 -3.78 -12.31
N LEU A 216 9.80 -3.66 -11.23
CA LEU A 216 11.08 -2.95 -11.16
C LEU A 216 12.23 -3.91 -10.86
N LEU A 217 13.39 -3.67 -11.47
CA LEU A 217 14.66 -4.28 -11.09
C LEU A 217 15.17 -3.69 -9.78
N THR A 218 16.22 -4.28 -9.23
CA THR A 218 16.84 -3.80 -7.98
C THR A 218 17.34 -2.37 -8.11
N ASP A 219 18.10 -2.06 -9.14
CA ASP A 219 18.63 -0.70 -9.39
C ASP A 219 17.51 0.32 -9.61
N GLU A 220 16.45 -0.07 -10.33
CA GLU A 220 15.25 0.76 -10.54
C GLU A 220 14.52 1.04 -9.22
N SER A 221 14.40 0.03 -8.36
CA SER A 221 13.78 0.18 -7.03
C SER A 221 14.59 1.14 -6.14
N ILE A 222 15.91 1.02 -6.17
CA ILE A 222 16.83 1.90 -5.43
C ILE A 222 16.75 3.34 -5.98
N ALA A 223 16.79 3.52 -7.30
CA ALA A 223 16.67 4.83 -7.93
C ALA A 223 15.35 5.52 -7.57
N LEU A 224 14.24 4.79 -7.64
CA LEU A 224 12.94 5.33 -7.27
C LEU A 224 12.86 5.73 -5.79
N MET A 225 13.43 4.92 -4.89
CA MET A 225 13.52 5.25 -3.47
C MET A 225 14.42 6.45 -3.19
N ALA A 226 15.43 6.67 -4.01
CA ALA A 226 16.32 7.85 -3.88
C ALA A 226 15.61 9.18 -4.22
N GLU A 227 14.49 9.13 -4.94
CA GLU A 227 13.78 10.29 -5.48
C GLU A 227 12.33 10.42 -4.99
N LEU A 228 11.97 9.78 -3.84
CA LEU A 228 10.62 9.78 -3.30
C LEU A 228 10.01 11.16 -3.13
N GLU A 229 10.79 12.15 -2.72
CA GLU A 229 10.35 13.54 -2.54
C GLU A 229 9.90 14.22 -3.84
N GLN A 230 10.30 13.68 -5.00
CA GLN A 230 9.89 14.16 -6.31
C GLN A 230 8.57 13.52 -6.80
N ILE A 231 8.00 12.57 -6.06
CA ILE A 231 6.74 11.92 -6.44
C ILE A 231 5.57 12.84 -6.09
N GLN A 232 5.26 13.71 -7.03
CA GLN A 232 4.15 14.65 -6.99
C GLN A 232 3.35 14.49 -8.28
N CYS A 233 2.03 14.35 -8.19
CA CYS A 233 1.17 14.11 -9.34
C CYS A 233 0.10 15.19 -9.56
N LEU A 234 -0.11 16.06 -8.56
CA LEU A 234 -1.04 17.18 -8.66
C LEU A 234 -0.28 18.51 -8.56
N PRO A 235 -0.45 19.46 -9.50
CA PRO A 235 0.21 20.73 -9.45
C PRO A 235 -0.07 21.51 -8.16
N GLY A 236 0.97 21.89 -7.42
CA GLY A 236 0.86 22.68 -6.20
C GLY A 236 0.28 21.98 -4.98
N VAL A 237 0.01 20.66 -5.06
CA VAL A 237 -0.51 19.85 -3.94
C VAL A 237 0.44 18.70 -3.67
N ARG A 238 1.01 18.63 -2.46
CA ARG A 238 1.73 17.46 -1.99
C ARG A 238 0.73 16.50 -1.36
N LEU A 239 0.49 15.36 -2.00
CA LEU A 239 -0.25 14.26 -1.42
C LEU A 239 0.61 13.44 -0.46
N PRO A 240 0.03 12.82 0.58
CA PRO A 240 0.76 11.91 1.45
C PRO A 240 1.31 10.71 0.67
N LEU A 241 2.49 10.24 1.08
CA LEU A 241 3.22 9.16 0.42
C LEU A 241 3.31 7.95 1.35
N LEU A 242 2.85 6.79 0.85
CA LEU A 242 3.06 5.49 1.46
C LEU A 242 4.18 4.76 0.72
N VAL A 243 5.09 4.13 1.47
CA VAL A 243 6.16 3.30 0.89
C VAL A 243 6.16 1.91 1.52
N GLY A 244 6.12 0.88 0.69
CA GLY A 244 6.12 -0.52 1.12
C GLY A 244 7.44 -1.25 0.78
N PRO A 245 8.58 -1.02 1.47
CA PRO A 245 9.85 -1.66 1.14
C PRO A 245 10.01 -3.06 1.76
N SER A 246 9.11 -3.45 2.67
CA SER A 246 9.24 -4.60 3.55
C SER A 246 9.50 -5.92 2.82
N ARG A 247 10.62 -6.56 3.14
CA ARG A 247 11.08 -7.85 2.65
C ARG A 247 11.25 -7.95 1.13
N LYS A 248 11.27 -6.80 0.40
CA LYS A 248 11.33 -6.77 -1.06
C LYS A 248 12.67 -7.29 -1.61
N ARG A 249 12.63 -7.71 -2.88
CA ARG A 249 13.74 -8.36 -3.58
C ARG A 249 15.01 -7.53 -3.56
N PHE A 250 14.92 -6.21 -3.79
CA PHE A 250 16.08 -5.33 -3.83
C PHE A 250 16.89 -5.33 -2.53
N ILE A 251 16.23 -5.50 -1.36
CA ILE A 251 16.90 -5.64 -0.07
C ILE A 251 17.71 -6.95 -0.02
N GLY A 252 17.09 -8.06 -0.45
CA GLY A 252 17.74 -9.36 -0.46
C GLY A 252 18.91 -9.43 -1.42
N GLU A 253 18.78 -8.88 -2.62
CA GLU A 253 19.85 -8.87 -3.62
C GLU A 253 21.01 -7.96 -3.22
N LEU A 254 20.73 -6.75 -2.68
CA LEU A 254 21.77 -5.81 -2.28
C LEU A 254 22.56 -6.30 -1.06
N LEU A 255 21.89 -6.95 -0.10
CA LEU A 255 22.50 -7.36 1.18
C LEU A 255 22.89 -8.84 1.20
N ASP A 256 22.64 -9.60 0.13
CA ASP A 256 22.80 -11.05 0.07
C ASP A 256 22.08 -11.75 1.23
N ARG A 257 20.75 -11.45 1.40
CA ARG A 257 19.94 -11.97 2.50
C ARG A 257 18.70 -12.72 2.00
N PRO A 258 18.41 -13.89 2.60
CA PRO A 258 17.17 -14.64 2.34
C PRO A 258 15.94 -13.85 2.84
N LEU A 259 14.74 -14.29 2.47
CA LEU A 259 13.49 -13.57 2.71
C LEU A 259 13.19 -13.33 4.20
N ASP A 260 13.54 -14.28 5.04
CA ASP A 260 13.33 -14.28 6.50
C ASP A 260 14.38 -13.46 7.27
N ASP A 261 15.48 -13.07 6.61
CA ASP A 261 16.55 -12.26 7.22
C ASP A 261 16.67 -10.87 6.57
N ARG A 262 15.54 -10.18 6.37
CA ARG A 262 15.50 -8.82 5.77
C ARG A 262 14.98 -7.75 6.71
N ALA A 263 14.83 -8.04 8.00
CA ALA A 263 14.25 -7.08 8.95
C ALA A 263 15.10 -5.81 9.10
N ILE A 264 16.43 -5.96 9.25
CA ILE A 264 17.36 -4.83 9.36
C ILE A 264 17.38 -4.01 8.05
N GLY A 265 17.45 -4.67 6.90
CA GLY A 265 17.39 -3.98 5.60
C GLY A 265 16.05 -3.27 5.38
N THR A 266 14.95 -3.86 5.85
CA THR A 266 13.62 -3.20 5.84
C THR A 266 13.63 -1.95 6.70
N ALA A 267 14.14 -2.01 7.95
CA ALA A 267 14.23 -0.87 8.85
C ALA A 267 15.08 0.28 8.24
N ALA A 268 16.22 -0.06 7.63
CA ALA A 268 17.06 0.92 6.94
C ALA A 268 16.34 1.57 5.74
N ALA A 269 15.63 0.77 4.92
CA ALA A 269 14.84 1.28 3.80
C ALA A 269 13.67 2.16 4.27
N VAL A 270 13.03 1.82 5.39
CA VAL A 270 11.99 2.63 6.05
C VAL A 270 12.58 3.97 6.52
N ALA A 271 13.72 3.96 7.22
CA ALA A 271 14.37 5.20 7.67
C ALA A 271 14.73 6.12 6.49
N ALA A 272 15.28 5.56 5.40
CA ALA A 272 15.57 6.30 4.18
C ALA A 272 14.29 6.87 3.54
N SER A 273 13.19 6.12 3.52
CA SER A 273 11.89 6.58 3.00
C SER A 273 11.35 7.75 3.81
N ILE A 274 11.40 7.69 5.15
CA ILE A 274 10.95 8.77 6.04
C ILE A 274 11.78 10.04 5.83
N ALA A 275 13.10 9.90 5.72
CA ALA A 275 14.00 11.03 5.45
C ALA A 275 13.71 11.70 4.10
N ARG A 276 13.09 10.99 3.17
CA ARG A 276 12.66 11.46 1.85
C ARG A 276 11.16 11.77 1.76
N GLY A 277 10.50 11.93 2.89
CA GLY A 277 9.14 12.46 2.96
C GLY A 277 8.03 11.43 2.94
N ALA A 278 8.27 10.14 3.21
CA ALA A 278 7.20 9.19 3.43
C ALA A 278 6.39 9.57 4.68
N ASP A 279 5.07 9.54 4.54
CA ASP A 279 4.11 9.77 5.62
C ASP A 279 3.58 8.46 6.20
N PHE A 280 3.59 7.40 5.37
CA PHE A 280 3.15 6.05 5.71
C PHE A 280 4.19 5.03 5.28
N VAL A 281 4.32 3.95 6.05
CA VAL A 281 5.13 2.78 5.67
C VAL A 281 4.29 1.50 5.80
N ARG A 282 4.40 0.60 4.82
CA ARG A 282 3.64 -0.66 4.77
C ARG A 282 4.58 -1.83 5.00
N VAL A 283 4.38 -2.58 6.10
CA VAL A 283 5.36 -3.57 6.57
C VAL A 283 4.73 -4.84 7.14
N HIS A 284 5.51 -5.95 7.11
CA HIS A 284 5.15 -7.23 7.73
C HIS A 284 5.59 -7.27 9.20
N ASP A 285 6.79 -6.75 9.51
CA ASP A 285 7.40 -6.78 10.84
C ASP A 285 7.23 -5.40 11.48
N VAL A 286 6.18 -5.25 12.30
CA VAL A 286 5.81 -3.93 12.86
C VAL A 286 6.75 -3.50 13.97
N ASP A 287 7.11 -4.36 14.94
CA ASP A 287 7.92 -3.96 16.10
C ASP A 287 9.26 -3.27 15.74
N PRO A 288 10.14 -3.84 14.89
CA PRO A 288 11.39 -3.16 14.52
C PRO A 288 11.16 -1.87 13.74
N VAL A 289 10.05 -1.80 12.99
CA VAL A 289 9.69 -0.60 12.23
C VAL A 289 9.11 0.48 13.13
N ALA A 290 8.33 0.14 14.15
CA ALA A 290 7.84 1.07 15.15
C ALA A 290 8.98 1.77 15.92
N GLN A 291 10.03 1.02 16.26
CA GLN A 291 11.25 1.60 16.84
C GLN A 291 11.95 2.54 15.84
N THR A 292 12.05 2.14 14.57
CA THR A 292 12.66 2.95 13.50
C THR A 292 11.88 4.24 13.27
N THR A 293 10.55 4.17 13.12
CA THR A 293 9.71 5.36 12.85
C THR A 293 9.78 6.34 14.02
N ARG A 294 9.67 5.86 15.27
CA ARG A 294 9.78 6.72 16.46
C ARG A 294 11.11 7.49 16.51
N LEU A 295 12.22 6.80 16.21
CA LEU A 295 13.54 7.45 16.19
C LEU A 295 13.65 8.47 15.04
N CYS A 296 13.23 8.09 13.83
CA CYS A 296 13.25 8.98 12.66
C CYS A 296 12.38 10.22 12.89
N ASP A 297 11.15 10.05 13.41
CA ASP A 297 10.24 11.17 13.66
C ASP A 297 10.79 12.12 14.74
N ALA A 298 11.43 11.60 15.80
CA ALA A 298 12.09 12.42 16.80
C ALA A 298 13.24 13.26 16.23
N ILE A 299 14.01 12.70 15.29
CA ILE A 299 15.16 13.38 14.65
C ILE A 299 14.69 14.38 13.60
N LEU A 300 13.79 13.95 12.70
CA LEU A 300 13.46 14.68 11.47
C LEU A 300 12.28 15.63 11.65
N ARG A 301 11.25 15.23 12.41
CA ARG A 301 10.03 16.01 12.60
C ARG A 301 10.06 16.84 13.88
N ARG A 302 11.00 16.57 14.79
CA ARG A 302 11.11 17.19 16.14
C ARG A 302 9.81 17.13 16.93
N CYS A 303 9.05 16.05 16.77
CA CYS A 303 7.75 15.88 17.40
C CYS A 303 7.92 15.54 18.88
N PRO A 304 7.29 16.30 19.83
CA PRO A 304 7.41 16.05 21.28
C PRO A 304 6.80 14.70 21.70
N GLU A 305 5.80 14.19 20.98
CA GLU A 305 5.12 12.93 21.29
C GLU A 305 5.98 11.68 20.95
N ALA A 306 7.10 11.85 20.26
CA ALA A 306 8.07 10.79 20.05
C ALA A 306 8.91 10.49 21.32
N ARG A 307 8.74 11.25 22.40
CA ARG A 307 9.38 10.99 23.71
C ARG A 307 8.48 10.03 24.51
N PRO A 308 9.08 9.02 25.17
CA PRO A 308 8.36 8.10 26.05
C PRO A 308 7.69 8.82 27.21
#